data_414c0f76924e6051d396f29c6453673f
#
_entry.id   414c0f76924e6051d396f29c6453673f
#
_cell.length_a   1.000
_cell.length_b   1.000
_cell.length_c   1.000
_cell.angle_alpha   90.00
_cell.angle_beta   90.00
_cell.angle_gamma   90.00
#
_symmetry.space_group_name_H-M   'P 1'
#
loop_
_entity.id
_entity.type
_entity.pdbx_description
1 polymer ?
#
loop_
_entity_poly.entity_id
_entity_poly.type
_entity_poly.pdbx_seq_one_letter_code
_entity_poly.pdbx_strand_id
1 'polypeptide(L)'
;MREGIPEKEDAFMETITALIQDTPIPKMVKVRQKFDDSHIPAEEIPGVVTRELDRPEIGGKIQPGQKIAITCGSRGINHNAAMARAIVDFVKSKGAEPYIVAAMGSHGGATAEGQTQILKDYGITEEAMGCPVKSSMETVQIGLSGVRHQPVFIDKNASEADGIILFNRIKPHTSFRGPYESGLMKMMAIGLGKQHGAESIHHQSPGIMHELVEEYGRTILENCPILGGIAVIENAYDETYLIKGLSPEEIITEEPKLKEISYKTIAHLLFDKCDVLVVDKIGKNISGDGMDPNVSGRFVQPKYCSGGIEAEKVVILDLTDETHGNAQGIGLAEVTTRRLFNKMKLEMTYPTGVTNTFLHLMKIPMIMDNDRCLLYTSPSPR
;
A
#
# COMPACT_ATOMS: atom_id res chain seq x y z
N MET A 1 -44.21 6.95 -8.47
CA MET A 1 -44.69 5.59 -8.32
C MET A 1 -43.49 4.69 -7.97
N ARG A 2 -43.24 4.50 -6.69
CA ARG A 2 -42.35 3.50 -6.11
C ARG A 2 -43.07 2.90 -4.89
N GLU A 3 -44.16 2.21 -5.18
CA GLU A 3 -44.87 1.38 -4.21
C GLU A 3 -44.76 -0.06 -4.70
N GLY A 4 -44.19 -0.97 -3.91
CA GLY A 4 -44.28 -2.38 -4.19
C GLY A 4 -43.07 -3.28 -3.90
N ILE A 5 -42.02 -2.80 -3.20
CA ILE A 5 -40.86 -3.64 -2.83
C ILE A 5 -40.82 -4.08 -1.35
N PRO A 6 -41.44 -3.41 -0.37
CA PRO A 6 -41.31 -3.74 1.05
C PRO A 6 -41.81 -5.14 1.42
N GLU A 7 -42.95 -5.55 0.93
CA GLU A 7 -43.57 -6.85 1.34
C GLU A 7 -42.79 -8.11 0.95
N LYS A 8 -41.99 -8.06 -0.14
CA LYS A 8 -41.18 -9.22 -0.56
C LYS A 8 -39.85 -9.32 0.21
N GLU A 9 -39.26 -8.21 0.62
CA GLU A 9 -38.05 -8.22 1.43
C GLU A 9 -38.35 -8.74 2.85
N ASP A 10 -39.42 -8.29 3.47
CA ASP A 10 -39.81 -8.72 4.81
C ASP A 10 -40.13 -10.24 4.85
N ALA A 11 -40.88 -10.75 3.88
CA ALA A 11 -41.21 -12.19 3.80
C ALA A 11 -39.99 -13.08 3.57
N PHE A 12 -39.00 -12.61 2.80
CA PHE A 12 -37.75 -13.34 2.58
C PHE A 12 -36.90 -13.40 3.85
N MET A 13 -36.81 -12.31 4.59
CA MET A 13 -36.05 -12.25 5.84
C MET A 13 -36.72 -13.00 6.98
N GLU A 14 -38.06 -13.05 7.04
CA GLU A 14 -38.81 -13.90 7.97
C GLU A 14 -38.49 -15.39 7.75
N THR A 15 -38.38 -15.82 6.49
CA THR A 15 -38.03 -17.20 6.13
C THR A 15 -36.61 -17.56 6.62
N ILE A 16 -35.62 -16.68 6.39
CA ILE A 16 -34.26 -16.92 6.86
C ILE A 16 -34.19 -16.90 8.38
N THR A 17 -34.84 -15.95 9.02
CA THR A 17 -34.89 -15.86 10.49
C THR A 17 -35.52 -17.13 11.09
N ALA A 18 -36.57 -17.67 10.50
CA ALA A 18 -37.19 -18.91 10.93
C ALA A 18 -36.24 -20.12 10.82
N LEU A 19 -35.43 -20.17 9.78
CA LEU A 19 -34.45 -21.25 9.59
C LEU A 19 -33.34 -21.26 10.66
N ILE A 20 -33.03 -20.12 11.23
CA ILE A 20 -31.85 -19.93 12.10
C ILE A 20 -32.17 -19.68 13.57
N GLN A 21 -33.48 -19.48 13.91
CA GLN A 21 -33.90 -19.05 15.25
C GLN A 21 -33.41 -19.98 16.37
N ASP A 22 -33.36 -21.29 16.09
CA ASP A 22 -32.99 -22.33 17.06
C ASP A 22 -31.49 -22.68 17.04
N THR A 23 -30.71 -22.03 16.17
CA THR A 23 -29.27 -22.29 16.08
C THR A 23 -28.51 -21.46 17.12
N PRO A 24 -27.74 -22.09 18.01
CA PRO A 24 -26.98 -21.38 19.02
C PRO A 24 -25.82 -20.59 18.37
N ILE A 25 -25.60 -19.35 18.81
CA ILE A 25 -24.37 -18.63 18.45
C ILE A 25 -23.20 -19.32 19.15
N PRO A 26 -22.11 -19.64 18.42
CA PRO A 26 -20.95 -20.28 19.02
C PRO A 26 -20.34 -19.39 20.12
N LYS A 27 -19.84 -20.03 21.15
CA LYS A 27 -19.11 -19.31 22.21
C LYS A 27 -17.79 -18.82 21.66
N MET A 28 -17.55 -17.52 21.79
CA MET A 28 -16.29 -16.89 21.36
C MET A 28 -15.31 -16.81 22.54
N VAL A 29 -14.04 -17.07 22.24
CA VAL A 29 -12.94 -16.94 23.19
C VAL A 29 -12.07 -15.76 22.76
N LYS A 30 -11.74 -14.88 23.69
CA LYS A 30 -10.82 -13.77 23.40
C LYS A 30 -9.39 -14.32 23.30
N VAL A 31 -8.78 -14.14 22.15
CA VAL A 31 -7.38 -14.49 21.88
C VAL A 31 -6.56 -13.22 21.73
N ARG A 32 -5.39 -13.20 22.34
CA ARG A 32 -4.40 -12.12 22.16
C ARG A 32 -3.17 -12.69 21.47
N GLN A 33 -2.87 -12.20 20.30
CA GLN A 33 -1.61 -12.46 19.60
C GLN A 33 -0.54 -11.50 20.09
N LYS A 34 0.69 -11.99 20.20
CA LYS A 34 1.88 -11.19 20.47
C LYS A 34 2.85 -11.35 19.31
N PHE A 35 3.36 -10.26 18.82
CA PHE A 35 4.40 -10.19 17.83
C PHE A 35 5.70 -9.66 18.46
N ASP A 36 6.78 -9.75 17.71
CA ASP A 36 8.02 -9.05 18.06
C ASP A 36 7.75 -7.53 18.04
N ASP A 37 8.00 -6.86 19.15
CA ASP A 37 7.81 -5.42 19.34
C ASP A 37 9.14 -4.65 19.28
N SER A 38 10.21 -5.31 18.85
CA SER A 38 11.51 -4.66 18.60
C SER A 38 11.33 -3.52 17.59
N HIS A 39 11.85 -2.36 17.92
CA HIS A 39 11.79 -1.16 17.09
C HIS A 39 12.96 -0.22 17.37
N ILE A 40 13.18 0.71 16.46
CA ILE A 40 14.15 1.80 16.63
C ILE A 40 13.43 2.94 17.37
N PRO A 41 13.91 3.37 18.55
CA PRO A 41 13.32 4.50 19.27
C PRO A 41 13.27 5.77 18.40
N ALA A 42 12.18 6.55 18.57
CA ALA A 42 11.94 7.74 17.73
C ALA A 42 13.11 8.72 17.71
N GLU A 43 13.75 8.91 18.87
CA GLU A 43 14.91 9.79 19.04
C GLU A 43 16.17 9.31 18.33
N GLU A 44 16.29 8.02 18.06
CA GLU A 44 17.44 7.43 17.36
C GLU A 44 17.29 7.47 15.83
N ILE A 45 16.07 7.55 15.33
CA ILE A 45 15.75 7.48 13.89
C ILE A 45 16.60 8.45 13.04
N PRO A 46 16.71 9.76 13.37
CA PRO A 46 17.52 10.67 12.57
C PRO A 46 19.00 10.27 12.51
N GLY A 47 19.54 9.79 13.63
CA GLY A 47 20.92 9.30 13.70
C GLY A 47 21.16 8.05 12.88
N VAL A 48 20.18 7.13 12.87
CA VAL A 48 20.24 5.91 12.03
C VAL A 48 20.17 6.27 10.56
N VAL A 49 19.25 7.14 10.14
CA VAL A 49 19.14 7.61 8.74
C VAL A 49 20.47 8.27 8.28
N THR A 50 21.02 9.15 9.10
CA THR A 50 22.30 9.83 8.79
C THR A 50 23.42 8.80 8.63
N ARG A 51 23.57 7.85 9.54
CA ARG A 51 24.60 6.81 9.48
C ARG A 51 24.46 5.93 8.25
N GLU A 52 23.24 5.53 7.88
CA GLU A 52 22.97 4.70 6.73
C GLU A 52 23.22 5.42 5.40
N LEU A 53 23.04 6.74 5.36
CA LEU A 53 23.38 7.58 4.20
C LEU A 53 24.86 7.93 4.13
N ASP A 54 25.59 8.02 5.26
CA ASP A 54 27.00 8.48 5.30
C ASP A 54 28.00 7.40 4.81
N ARG A 55 27.51 6.40 4.15
CA ARG A 55 28.30 5.38 3.49
C ARG A 55 28.93 5.92 2.22
N PRO A 56 30.21 5.53 1.90
CA PRO A 56 30.89 5.98 0.69
C PRO A 56 30.10 5.74 -0.61
N GLU A 57 29.36 4.63 -0.66
CA GLU A 57 28.59 4.18 -1.82
C GLU A 57 27.33 5.02 -2.06
N ILE A 58 26.90 5.83 -1.08
CA ILE A 58 25.70 6.70 -1.15
C ILE A 58 26.15 8.15 -0.93
N GLY A 59 26.39 8.54 0.31
CA GLY A 59 26.72 9.91 0.72
C GLY A 59 28.08 10.41 0.22
N GLY A 60 29.01 9.49 -0.03
CA GLY A 60 30.31 9.83 -0.64
C GLY A 60 30.22 10.32 -2.10
N LYS A 61 29.09 10.08 -2.76
CA LYS A 61 28.82 10.53 -4.13
C LYS A 61 28.24 11.95 -4.21
N ILE A 62 27.77 12.50 -3.08
CA ILE A 62 27.18 13.84 -3.04
C ILE A 62 28.26 14.89 -3.02
N GLN A 63 28.18 15.85 -3.96
CA GLN A 63 29.13 16.97 -4.07
C GLN A 63 28.45 18.30 -3.69
N PRO A 64 29.20 19.26 -3.11
CA PRO A 64 28.68 20.58 -2.82
C PRO A 64 28.08 21.26 -4.06
N GLY A 65 26.94 21.94 -3.88
CA GLY A 65 26.23 22.66 -4.93
C GLY A 65 25.34 21.79 -5.83
N GLN A 66 25.38 20.47 -5.70
CA GLN A 66 24.47 19.58 -6.44
C GLN A 66 23.01 19.70 -5.96
N LYS A 67 22.09 19.63 -6.89
CA LYS A 67 20.65 19.54 -6.62
C LYS A 67 20.24 18.09 -6.43
N ILE A 68 19.78 17.75 -5.23
CA ILE A 68 19.43 16.38 -4.85
C ILE A 68 17.93 16.25 -4.65
N ALA A 69 17.30 15.44 -5.49
CA ALA A 69 15.89 15.08 -5.35
C ALA A 69 15.73 13.96 -4.31
N ILE A 70 14.78 14.12 -3.39
CA ILE A 70 14.43 13.13 -2.38
C ILE A 70 13.01 12.68 -2.65
N THR A 71 12.79 11.38 -2.91
CA THR A 71 11.45 10.87 -3.24
C THR A 71 10.62 10.63 -1.98
N CYS A 72 9.36 11.10 -1.96
CA CYS A 72 8.41 10.79 -0.92
C CYS A 72 7.14 10.18 -1.51
N GLY A 73 6.70 9.05 -0.91
CA GLY A 73 5.54 8.27 -1.37
C GLY A 73 4.21 8.70 -0.74
N SER A 74 3.13 8.06 -1.18
CA SER A 74 1.75 8.30 -0.75
C SER A 74 1.28 7.44 0.42
N ARG A 75 2.10 6.54 0.90
CA ARG A 75 1.76 5.68 2.05
C ARG A 75 2.51 6.15 3.28
N GLY A 76 1.80 6.20 4.40
CA GLY A 76 2.40 6.55 5.67
C GLY A 76 3.53 5.58 6.04
N ILE A 77 4.58 6.15 6.60
CA ILE A 77 5.68 5.43 7.26
C ILE A 77 5.72 6.00 8.66
N ASN A 78 5.92 5.17 9.66
CA ASN A 78 6.08 5.68 11.03
C ASN A 78 7.26 6.65 11.07
N HIS A 79 7.08 7.79 11.72
CA HIS A 79 8.07 8.89 11.74
C HIS A 79 8.50 9.42 10.36
N ASN A 80 7.61 9.36 9.35
CA ASN A 80 7.88 9.75 7.96
C ASN A 80 8.54 11.14 7.85
N ALA A 81 7.95 12.16 8.48
CA ALA A 81 8.49 13.51 8.43
C ALA A 81 9.89 13.62 9.08
N ALA A 82 10.13 12.92 10.18
CA ALA A 82 11.43 12.91 10.86
C ALA A 82 12.51 12.26 9.99
N MET A 83 12.20 11.15 9.33
CA MET A 83 13.12 10.50 8.40
C MET A 83 13.40 11.37 7.17
N ALA A 84 12.35 11.93 6.53
CA ALA A 84 12.49 12.83 5.39
C ALA A 84 13.35 14.05 5.77
N ARG A 85 13.12 14.64 6.94
CA ARG A 85 13.92 15.75 7.46
C ARG A 85 15.38 15.35 7.68
N ALA A 86 15.64 14.16 8.24
CA ALA A 86 17.00 13.66 8.44
C ALA A 86 17.75 13.48 7.10
N ILE A 87 17.08 12.99 6.06
CA ILE A 87 17.65 12.88 4.70
C ILE A 87 17.98 14.28 4.16
N VAL A 88 17.07 15.25 4.29
CA VAL A 88 17.28 16.65 3.88
C VAL A 88 18.49 17.27 4.60
N ASP A 89 18.55 17.10 5.92
CA ASP A 89 19.64 17.67 6.73
C ASP A 89 20.98 17.00 6.39
N PHE A 90 20.99 15.69 6.12
CA PHE A 90 22.18 15.00 5.63
C PHE A 90 22.67 15.56 4.30
N VAL A 91 21.81 15.75 3.32
CA VAL A 91 22.18 16.33 2.02
C VAL A 91 22.75 17.73 2.19
N LYS A 92 22.13 18.56 3.01
CA LYS A 92 22.63 19.91 3.35
C LYS A 92 24.01 19.87 4.02
N SER A 93 24.25 18.89 4.89
CA SER A 93 25.56 18.74 5.56
C SER A 93 26.70 18.45 4.59
N LYS A 94 26.39 17.90 3.39
CA LYS A 94 27.33 17.70 2.30
C LYS A 94 27.53 18.95 1.42
N GLY A 95 26.82 20.04 1.75
CA GLY A 95 26.86 21.30 0.97
C GLY A 95 26.03 21.27 -0.30
N ALA A 96 25.16 20.28 -0.46
CA ALA A 96 24.25 20.13 -1.59
C ALA A 96 22.86 20.75 -1.32
N GLU A 97 22.06 20.94 -2.37
CA GLU A 97 20.75 21.57 -2.35
C GLU A 97 19.63 20.52 -2.47
N PRO A 98 19.03 20.07 -1.34
CA PRO A 98 17.96 19.10 -1.38
C PRO A 98 16.64 19.73 -1.78
N TYR A 99 15.79 18.94 -2.43
CA TYR A 99 14.36 19.19 -2.57
C TYR A 99 13.58 17.88 -2.56
N ILE A 100 12.33 17.94 -2.10
CA ILE A 100 11.44 16.77 -2.06
C ILE A 100 10.66 16.70 -3.35
N VAL A 101 10.50 15.49 -3.88
CA VAL A 101 9.66 15.17 -5.04
C VAL A 101 8.55 14.20 -4.61
N ALA A 102 7.30 14.55 -4.93
CA ALA A 102 6.17 13.66 -4.75
C ALA A 102 6.26 12.49 -5.75
N ALA A 103 6.61 11.31 -5.27
CA ALA A 103 6.79 10.10 -6.07
C ALA A 103 5.70 9.07 -5.73
N MET A 104 4.50 9.27 -6.28
CA MET A 104 3.28 8.60 -5.83
C MET A 104 2.48 7.92 -6.96
N GLY A 105 3.05 7.83 -8.17
CA GLY A 105 2.29 7.30 -9.31
C GLY A 105 1.03 8.12 -9.59
N SER A 106 -0.12 7.46 -9.66
CA SER A 106 -1.44 8.07 -9.89
C SER A 106 -2.19 8.44 -8.60
N HIS A 107 -1.59 8.32 -7.41
CA HIS A 107 -2.26 8.68 -6.16
C HIS A 107 -2.54 10.20 -6.08
N GLY A 108 -3.34 10.62 -5.11
CA GLY A 108 -3.74 12.02 -4.99
C GLY A 108 -4.63 12.50 -6.13
N GLY A 109 -5.47 11.60 -6.68
CA GLY A 109 -6.33 11.89 -7.82
C GLY A 109 -5.56 12.17 -9.11
N ALA A 110 -4.30 11.75 -9.19
CA ALA A 110 -3.39 12.02 -10.31
C ALA A 110 -3.24 13.53 -10.59
N THR A 111 -3.18 14.33 -9.54
CA THR A 111 -2.98 15.79 -9.62
C THR A 111 -1.79 16.22 -8.74
N ALA A 112 -1.11 17.29 -9.15
CA ALA A 112 -0.01 17.85 -8.38
C ALA A 112 -0.47 18.34 -7.00
N GLU A 113 -1.64 18.99 -6.95
CA GLU A 113 -2.27 19.49 -5.74
C GLU A 113 -2.62 18.35 -4.78
N GLY A 114 -3.23 17.28 -5.28
CA GLY A 114 -3.58 16.10 -4.48
C GLY A 114 -2.35 15.40 -3.90
N GLN A 115 -1.27 15.30 -4.67
CA GLN A 115 0.00 14.74 -4.17
C GLN A 115 0.65 15.66 -3.13
N THR A 116 0.61 16.97 -3.34
CA THR A 116 1.08 17.97 -2.35
C THR A 116 0.28 17.87 -1.05
N GLN A 117 -1.05 17.68 -1.13
CA GLN A 117 -1.89 17.54 0.06
C GLN A 117 -1.52 16.30 0.86
N ILE A 118 -1.28 15.16 0.20
CA ILE A 118 -0.82 13.92 0.88
C ILE A 118 0.50 14.16 1.62
N LEU A 119 1.47 14.87 1.02
CA LEU A 119 2.72 15.20 1.71
C LEU A 119 2.47 16.09 2.95
N LYS A 120 1.60 17.09 2.83
CA LYS A 120 1.22 17.96 3.95
C LYS A 120 0.55 17.18 5.08
N ASP A 121 -0.33 16.24 4.75
CA ASP A 121 -1.00 15.38 5.74
C ASP A 121 -0.01 14.52 6.53
N TYR A 122 1.15 14.20 5.95
CA TYR A 122 2.27 13.53 6.61
C TYR A 122 3.27 14.49 7.29
N GLY A 123 2.99 15.79 7.32
CA GLY A 123 3.89 16.79 7.89
C GLY A 123 5.12 17.12 7.02
N ILE A 124 5.10 16.70 5.75
CA ILE A 124 6.18 17.00 4.79
C ILE A 124 5.80 18.28 4.05
N THR A 125 6.19 19.41 4.63
CA THR A 125 5.98 20.75 4.07
C THR A 125 7.32 21.46 3.86
N GLU A 126 7.38 22.48 3.03
CA GLU A 126 8.61 23.27 2.82
C GLU A 126 9.16 23.84 4.12
N GLU A 127 8.27 24.32 5.00
CA GLU A 127 8.63 24.84 6.32
C GLU A 127 9.26 23.77 7.21
N ALA A 128 8.56 22.61 7.36
CA ALA A 128 9.03 21.52 8.20
C ALA A 128 10.32 20.87 7.68
N MET A 129 10.46 20.75 6.36
CA MET A 129 11.65 20.17 5.70
C MET A 129 12.78 21.18 5.51
N GLY A 130 12.48 22.47 5.48
CA GLY A 130 13.45 23.52 5.21
C GLY A 130 14.06 23.42 3.82
N CYS A 131 13.35 22.86 2.87
CA CYS A 131 13.71 22.77 1.45
C CYS A 131 12.47 22.80 0.57
N PRO A 132 12.57 23.06 -0.75
CA PRO A 132 11.43 23.03 -1.65
C PRO A 132 10.73 21.66 -1.69
N VAL A 133 9.41 21.66 -1.80
CA VAL A 133 8.59 20.46 -2.03
C VAL A 133 7.92 20.58 -3.40
N LYS A 134 8.39 19.78 -4.34
CA LYS A 134 7.95 19.84 -5.73
C LYS A 134 6.96 18.71 -6.03
N SER A 135 5.84 19.04 -6.64
CA SER A 135 4.86 18.10 -7.15
C SER A 135 4.45 18.49 -8.55
N SER A 136 4.52 17.56 -9.48
CA SER A 136 4.09 17.73 -10.87
C SER A 136 3.58 16.39 -11.40
N MET A 137 2.73 16.41 -12.41
CA MET A 137 2.37 15.21 -13.17
C MET A 137 3.15 15.11 -14.49
N GLU A 138 4.00 16.08 -14.80
CA GLU A 138 4.86 16.04 -15.97
C GLU A 138 5.93 14.96 -15.84
N THR A 139 6.13 14.20 -16.91
CA THR A 139 7.12 13.12 -16.98
C THR A 139 8.03 13.28 -18.19
N VAL A 140 9.22 12.74 -18.07
CA VAL A 140 10.21 12.67 -19.16
C VAL A 140 10.51 11.20 -19.44
N GLN A 141 10.55 10.84 -20.73
CA GLN A 141 11.02 9.52 -21.14
C GLN A 141 12.54 9.46 -20.98
N ILE A 142 13.03 8.46 -20.26
CA ILE A 142 14.45 8.28 -19.95
C ILE A 142 15.10 7.12 -20.69
N GLY A 143 14.32 6.33 -21.41
CA GLY A 143 14.79 5.18 -22.17
C GLY A 143 13.68 4.20 -22.52
N LEU A 144 14.09 3.05 -23.00
CA LEU A 144 13.21 1.89 -23.23
C LEU A 144 13.58 0.79 -22.26
N SER A 145 12.59 0.05 -21.79
CA SER A 145 12.81 -1.11 -20.90
C SER A 145 13.58 -2.22 -21.61
N GLY A 146 14.41 -2.94 -20.86
CA GLY A 146 15.42 -3.85 -21.43
C GLY A 146 14.85 -5.06 -22.17
N VAL A 147 13.71 -5.62 -21.73
CA VAL A 147 13.13 -6.85 -22.29
C VAL A 147 11.98 -6.54 -23.25
N ARG A 148 11.07 -5.66 -22.83
CA ARG A 148 9.82 -5.39 -23.58
C ARG A 148 9.91 -4.15 -24.46
N HIS A 149 11.01 -3.42 -24.40
CA HIS A 149 11.25 -2.19 -25.16
C HIS A 149 10.12 -1.16 -25.02
N GLN A 150 9.50 -1.10 -23.84
CA GLN A 150 8.46 -0.13 -23.53
C GLN A 150 9.09 1.19 -23.04
N PRO A 151 8.50 2.35 -23.35
CA PRO A 151 9.02 3.63 -22.86
C PRO A 151 8.95 3.70 -21.33
N VAL A 152 10.04 4.12 -20.72
CA VAL A 152 10.15 4.31 -19.27
C VAL A 152 10.19 5.81 -18.98
N PHE A 153 9.37 6.24 -18.04
CA PHE A 153 9.17 7.65 -17.68
C PHE A 153 9.50 7.91 -16.23
N ILE A 154 10.02 9.10 -15.94
CA ILE A 154 10.15 9.60 -14.56
C ILE A 154 9.62 11.03 -14.43
N ASP A 155 9.33 11.44 -13.20
CA ASP A 155 8.95 12.81 -12.84
C ASP A 155 9.99 13.81 -13.39
N LYS A 156 9.50 14.87 -14.02
CA LYS A 156 10.35 15.90 -14.63
C LYS A 156 11.27 16.59 -13.61
N ASN A 157 10.75 16.90 -12.41
CA ASN A 157 11.59 17.53 -11.38
C ASN A 157 12.72 16.58 -10.93
N ALA A 158 12.45 15.27 -10.86
CA ALA A 158 13.47 14.29 -10.53
C ALA A 158 14.49 14.12 -11.65
N SER A 159 14.08 14.25 -12.93
CA SER A 159 14.99 14.14 -14.08
C SER A 159 15.97 15.32 -14.20
N GLU A 160 15.66 16.44 -13.55
CA GLU A 160 16.49 17.65 -13.53
C GLU A 160 17.48 17.67 -12.35
N ALA A 161 17.49 16.63 -11.51
CA ALA A 161 18.39 16.51 -10.37
C ALA A 161 19.79 16.03 -10.79
N ASP A 162 20.82 16.51 -10.08
CA ASP A 162 22.18 15.96 -10.19
C ASP A 162 22.32 14.62 -9.47
N GLY A 163 21.38 14.31 -8.54
CA GLY A 163 21.31 13.06 -7.82
C GLY A 163 19.91 12.82 -7.24
N ILE A 164 19.54 11.56 -7.11
CA ILE A 164 18.24 11.15 -6.57
C ILE A 164 18.46 10.20 -5.38
N ILE A 165 17.89 10.54 -4.22
CA ILE A 165 17.82 9.67 -3.06
C ILE A 165 16.38 9.13 -2.96
N LEU A 166 16.26 7.82 -3.00
CA LEU A 166 14.99 7.13 -2.84
C LEU A 166 14.64 6.98 -1.36
N PHE A 167 13.36 7.11 -1.02
CA PHE A 167 12.87 6.89 0.35
C PHE A 167 11.53 6.17 0.30
N ASN A 168 11.48 4.94 0.82
CA ASN A 168 10.24 4.16 0.84
C ASN A 168 10.26 3.04 1.87
N ARG A 169 9.05 2.54 2.21
CA ARG A 169 8.86 1.35 3.02
C ARG A 169 8.88 0.09 2.16
N ILE A 170 9.62 -0.92 2.62
CA ILE A 170 9.58 -2.28 2.06
C ILE A 170 8.50 -3.08 2.79
N LYS A 171 7.58 -3.63 2.03
CA LYS A 171 6.52 -4.51 2.55
C LYS A 171 5.95 -5.42 1.46
N PRO A 172 5.27 -6.54 1.83
CA PRO A 172 4.52 -7.33 0.88
C PRO A 172 3.48 -6.51 0.14
N HIS A 173 3.33 -6.76 -1.16
CA HIS A 173 2.29 -6.12 -1.96
C HIS A 173 0.95 -6.85 -1.80
N THR A 174 -0.16 -6.13 -2.02
CA THR A 174 -1.51 -6.70 -1.89
C THR A 174 -1.98 -7.43 -3.15
N SER A 175 -1.32 -7.24 -4.30
CA SER A 175 -1.86 -7.67 -5.60
C SER A 175 -0.90 -8.46 -6.47
N PHE A 176 0.38 -8.57 -6.12
CA PHE A 176 1.36 -9.38 -6.85
C PHE A 176 2.49 -9.85 -5.93
N ARG A 177 3.21 -10.88 -6.38
CA ARG A 177 4.40 -11.44 -5.72
C ARG A 177 5.58 -11.38 -6.67
N GLY A 178 6.77 -11.20 -6.11
CA GLY A 178 8.01 -11.18 -6.86
C GLY A 178 9.22 -10.80 -6.00
N PRO A 179 10.42 -10.71 -6.57
CA PRO A 179 11.60 -10.24 -5.84
C PRO A 179 11.41 -8.84 -5.27
N TYR A 180 10.76 -7.95 -6.04
CA TYR A 180 10.47 -6.57 -5.67
C TYR A 180 8.96 -6.37 -5.63
N GLU A 181 8.42 -6.02 -4.48
CA GLU A 181 6.98 -5.79 -4.30
C GLU A 181 6.67 -4.34 -3.97
N SER A 182 6.81 -3.92 -2.70
CA SER A 182 6.79 -2.51 -2.30
C SER A 182 8.14 -2.16 -1.70
N GLY A 183 8.81 -1.17 -2.26
CA GLY A 183 10.17 -0.80 -1.88
C GLY A 183 10.75 0.27 -2.80
N LEU A 184 12.07 0.35 -2.86
CA LEU A 184 12.78 1.34 -3.66
C LEU A 184 12.66 1.07 -5.16
N MET A 185 12.69 -0.21 -5.56
CA MET A 185 12.49 -0.59 -6.96
C MET A 185 11.12 -0.13 -7.47
N LYS A 186 10.06 -0.36 -6.69
CA LYS A 186 8.71 0.11 -7.04
C LYS A 186 8.59 1.63 -6.95
N MET A 187 9.30 2.28 -6.03
CA MET A 187 9.36 3.73 -5.94
C MET A 187 9.88 4.33 -7.25
N MET A 188 10.90 3.73 -7.85
CA MET A 188 11.39 4.13 -9.16
C MET A 188 10.36 3.86 -10.26
N ALA A 189 9.96 2.60 -10.44
CA ALA A 189 9.14 2.16 -11.58
C ALA A 189 7.74 2.82 -11.61
N ILE A 190 7.08 2.95 -10.46
CA ILE A 190 5.70 3.44 -10.36
C ILE A 190 5.66 4.83 -9.70
N GLY A 191 6.37 5.02 -8.59
CA GLY A 191 6.33 6.28 -7.84
C GLY A 191 6.79 7.46 -8.67
N LEU A 192 8.02 7.42 -9.16
CA LEU A 192 8.60 8.42 -10.06
C LEU A 192 7.96 8.41 -11.46
N GLY A 193 7.45 7.28 -11.93
CA GLY A 193 6.74 7.18 -13.22
C GLY A 193 5.45 8.01 -13.29
N LYS A 194 4.96 8.53 -12.15
CA LYS A 194 3.71 9.29 -12.04
C LYS A 194 2.53 8.49 -12.64
N GLN A 195 1.44 9.16 -13.02
CA GLN A 195 0.32 8.49 -13.68
C GLN A 195 0.74 7.77 -14.95
N HIS A 196 1.53 8.41 -15.79
CA HIS A 196 1.93 7.90 -17.11
C HIS A 196 2.71 6.57 -16.99
N GLY A 197 3.74 6.53 -16.12
CA GLY A 197 4.50 5.31 -15.87
C GLY A 197 3.68 4.24 -15.15
N ALA A 198 2.81 4.63 -14.19
CA ALA A 198 1.93 3.69 -13.52
C ALA A 198 0.95 3.03 -14.49
N GLU A 199 0.33 3.78 -15.39
CA GLU A 199 -0.59 3.26 -16.41
C GLU A 199 0.11 2.30 -17.37
N SER A 200 1.34 2.61 -17.81
CA SER A 200 2.11 1.74 -18.70
C SER A 200 2.38 0.36 -18.09
N ILE A 201 2.51 0.28 -16.77
CA ILE A 201 2.66 -0.97 -16.03
C ILE A 201 1.30 -1.64 -15.78
N HIS A 202 0.29 -0.89 -15.33
CA HIS A 202 -1.02 -1.44 -14.96
C HIS A 202 -1.84 -1.93 -16.15
N HIS A 203 -1.65 -1.40 -17.35
CA HIS A 203 -2.31 -1.89 -18.56
C HIS A 203 -1.77 -3.24 -19.03
N GLN A 204 -0.66 -3.72 -18.47
CA GLN A 204 -0.13 -5.05 -18.76
C GLN A 204 -0.84 -6.12 -17.92
N SER A 205 -0.57 -7.38 -18.24
CA SER A 205 -1.14 -8.49 -17.46
C SER A 205 -0.66 -8.43 -16.01
N PRO A 206 -1.56 -8.54 -15.02
CA PRO A 206 -1.19 -8.58 -13.61
C PRO A 206 -0.17 -9.65 -13.24
N GLY A 207 -0.15 -10.76 -13.99
CA GLY A 207 0.80 -11.85 -13.76
C GLY A 207 2.26 -11.50 -14.01
N ILE A 208 2.53 -10.43 -14.76
CA ILE A 208 3.90 -9.98 -15.06
C ILE A 208 4.26 -8.67 -14.36
N MET A 209 3.41 -8.18 -13.45
CA MET A 209 3.66 -6.89 -12.80
C MET A 209 4.99 -6.85 -12.05
N HIS A 210 5.37 -7.94 -11.39
CA HIS A 210 6.64 -8.04 -10.68
C HIS A 210 7.85 -7.93 -11.63
N GLU A 211 7.74 -8.51 -12.84
CA GLU A 211 8.78 -8.40 -13.87
C GLU A 211 8.89 -6.96 -14.39
N LEU A 212 7.74 -6.29 -14.60
CA LEU A 212 7.71 -4.90 -15.06
C LEU A 212 8.29 -3.93 -14.03
N VAL A 213 8.00 -4.13 -12.74
CA VAL A 213 8.60 -3.32 -11.67
C VAL A 213 10.12 -3.45 -11.68
N GLU A 214 10.64 -4.68 -11.82
CA GLU A 214 12.06 -4.91 -11.93
C GLU A 214 12.66 -4.30 -13.20
N GLU A 215 12.06 -4.57 -14.35
CA GLU A 215 12.55 -4.13 -15.66
C GLU A 215 12.62 -2.60 -15.75
N TYR A 216 11.56 -1.91 -15.31
CA TYR A 216 11.51 -0.45 -15.32
C TYR A 216 12.45 0.15 -14.27
N GLY A 217 12.51 -0.42 -13.07
CA GLY A 217 13.42 0.01 -12.03
C GLY A 217 14.89 -0.10 -12.45
N ARG A 218 15.29 -1.20 -13.11
CA ARG A 218 16.64 -1.37 -13.67
C ARG A 218 16.94 -0.32 -14.74
N THR A 219 15.99 -0.06 -15.63
CA THR A 219 16.15 0.98 -16.65
C THR A 219 16.35 2.37 -16.01
N ILE A 220 15.68 2.67 -14.91
CA ILE A 220 15.85 3.91 -14.16
C ILE A 220 17.24 3.96 -13.49
N LEU A 221 17.68 2.85 -12.87
CA LEU A 221 19.02 2.75 -12.27
C LEU A 221 20.13 2.98 -13.31
N GLU A 222 19.93 2.54 -14.55
CA GLU A 222 20.92 2.67 -15.63
C GLU A 222 20.95 4.09 -16.26
N ASN A 223 19.80 4.79 -16.29
CA ASN A 223 19.65 6.03 -17.05
C ASN A 223 19.46 7.29 -16.18
N CYS A 224 19.35 7.14 -14.86
CA CYS A 224 19.15 8.26 -13.94
C CYS A 224 20.21 8.29 -12.84
N PRO A 225 20.55 9.47 -12.30
CA PRO A 225 21.58 9.63 -11.28
C PRO A 225 21.08 9.17 -9.89
N ILE A 226 20.68 7.91 -9.76
CA ILE A 226 20.28 7.34 -8.48
C ILE A 226 21.51 7.18 -7.60
N LEU A 227 21.56 7.91 -6.48
CA LEU A 227 22.66 7.82 -5.51
C LEU A 227 22.51 6.62 -4.57
N GLY A 228 21.27 6.21 -4.34
CA GLY A 228 20.86 5.16 -3.43
C GLY A 228 19.52 5.49 -2.77
N GLY A 229 19.23 4.86 -1.65
CA GLY A 229 17.96 5.14 -0.95
C GLY A 229 17.91 4.61 0.46
N ILE A 230 16.95 5.12 1.22
CA ILE A 230 16.58 4.65 2.55
C ILE A 230 15.38 3.74 2.43
N ALA A 231 15.59 2.47 2.76
CA ALA A 231 14.57 1.44 2.88
C ALA A 231 14.14 1.30 4.34
N VAL A 232 12.83 1.27 4.59
CA VAL A 232 12.26 1.15 5.93
C VAL A 232 11.41 -0.10 6.02
N ILE A 233 11.53 -0.85 7.11
CA ILE A 233 10.64 -1.95 7.47
C ILE A 233 9.97 -1.59 8.80
N GLU A 234 8.67 -1.82 8.89
CA GLU A 234 7.90 -1.68 10.11
C GLU A 234 7.53 -3.05 10.69
N ASN A 235 7.34 -3.11 12.01
CA ASN A 235 6.88 -4.31 12.71
C ASN A 235 5.34 -4.41 12.69
N ALA A 236 4.80 -5.42 13.37
CA ALA A 236 3.36 -5.69 13.44
C ALA A 236 2.56 -4.64 14.23
N TYR A 237 3.22 -3.70 14.86
CA TYR A 237 2.64 -2.57 15.61
C TYR A 237 2.79 -1.24 14.88
N ASP A 238 3.15 -1.27 13.58
CA ASP A 238 3.42 -0.10 12.75
C ASP A 238 4.58 0.77 13.29
N GLU A 239 5.53 0.16 14.02
CA GLU A 239 6.71 0.86 14.50
C GLU A 239 7.92 0.57 13.61
N THR A 240 8.86 1.51 13.54
CA THR A 240 10.06 1.41 12.71
C THR A 240 10.98 0.29 13.21
N TYR A 241 10.96 -0.86 12.55
CA TYR A 241 11.76 -2.03 12.89
C TYR A 241 13.20 -1.93 12.37
N LEU A 242 13.36 -1.50 11.12
CA LEU A 242 14.66 -1.42 10.45
C LEU A 242 14.72 -0.25 9.48
N ILE A 243 15.84 0.45 9.47
CA ILE A 243 16.22 1.43 8.47
C ILE A 243 17.52 0.97 7.82
N LYS A 244 17.54 0.91 6.49
CA LYS A 244 18.72 0.47 5.72
C LYS A 244 19.00 1.40 4.55
N GLY A 245 20.22 1.92 4.47
CA GLY A 245 20.73 2.59 3.28
C GLY A 245 21.15 1.56 2.24
N LEU A 246 20.69 1.72 1.00
CA LEU A 246 21.03 0.85 -0.12
C LEU A 246 21.65 1.67 -1.24
N SER A 247 22.85 1.28 -1.72
CA SER A 247 23.40 1.80 -2.97
C SER A 247 22.57 1.30 -4.18
N PRO A 248 22.75 1.86 -5.38
CA PRO A 248 22.07 1.35 -6.58
C PRO A 248 22.24 -0.16 -6.80
N GLU A 249 23.43 -0.68 -6.57
CA GLU A 249 23.75 -2.11 -6.68
C GLU A 249 23.09 -2.93 -5.58
N GLU A 250 23.05 -2.40 -4.36
CA GLU A 250 22.39 -3.03 -3.21
C GLU A 250 20.87 -3.03 -3.31
N ILE A 251 20.26 -2.07 -3.98
CA ILE A 251 18.82 -2.12 -4.29
C ILE A 251 18.50 -3.40 -5.05
N ILE A 252 19.37 -3.80 -5.98
CA ILE A 252 19.18 -5.03 -6.77
C ILE A 252 19.36 -6.29 -5.92
N THR A 253 20.35 -6.32 -5.03
CA THR A 253 20.76 -7.55 -4.34
C THR A 253 20.17 -7.70 -2.94
N GLU A 254 19.92 -6.59 -2.24
CA GLU A 254 19.51 -6.61 -0.83
C GLU A 254 18.01 -6.33 -0.62
N GLU A 255 17.36 -5.53 -1.49
CA GLU A 255 15.93 -5.28 -1.32
C GLU A 255 15.08 -6.55 -1.30
N PRO A 256 15.34 -7.58 -2.14
CA PRO A 256 14.63 -8.87 -2.04
C PRO A 256 14.79 -9.55 -0.67
N LYS A 257 15.96 -9.45 -0.04
CA LYS A 257 16.21 -10.02 1.29
C LYS A 257 15.48 -9.24 2.38
N LEU A 258 15.48 -7.91 2.28
CA LEU A 258 14.73 -7.05 3.19
C LEU A 258 13.21 -7.29 3.07
N LYS A 259 12.72 -7.59 1.88
CA LYS A 259 11.33 -8.00 1.67
C LYS A 259 11.01 -9.28 2.47
N GLU A 260 11.87 -10.28 2.46
CA GLU A 260 11.67 -11.50 3.25
C GLU A 260 11.64 -11.22 4.77
N ILE A 261 12.41 -10.22 5.24
CA ILE A 261 12.32 -9.76 6.62
C ILE A 261 10.94 -9.13 6.86
N SER A 262 10.47 -8.28 5.97
CA SER A 262 9.18 -7.60 6.12
C SER A 262 8.00 -8.58 6.19
N TYR A 263 8.04 -9.70 5.47
CA TYR A 263 7.04 -10.77 5.58
C TYR A 263 6.94 -11.37 6.99
N LYS A 264 8.07 -11.41 7.72
CA LYS A 264 8.13 -11.98 9.06
C LYS A 264 7.73 -10.98 10.15
N THR A 265 7.88 -9.68 9.87
CA THR A 265 7.66 -8.61 10.85
C THR A 265 6.27 -8.01 10.80
N ILE A 266 5.58 -8.06 9.66
CA ILE A 266 4.22 -7.51 9.54
C ILE A 266 3.19 -8.29 10.37
N ALA A 267 2.10 -7.62 10.74
CA ALA A 267 0.97 -8.27 11.39
C ALA A 267 0.33 -9.35 10.49
N HIS A 268 0.05 -10.50 11.07
CA HIS A 268 -0.64 -11.61 10.42
C HIS A 268 -1.42 -12.41 11.46
N LEU A 269 -2.34 -13.27 11.03
CA LEU A 269 -2.98 -14.20 11.94
C LEU A 269 -2.06 -15.39 12.20
N LEU A 270 -1.88 -15.72 13.50
CA LEU A 270 -1.04 -16.86 13.93
C LEU A 270 -1.78 -18.21 13.82
N PHE A 271 -2.83 -18.26 13.02
CA PHE A 271 -3.59 -19.44 12.64
C PHE A 271 -3.49 -19.63 11.14
N ASP A 272 -3.16 -20.82 10.69
CA ASP A 272 -3.00 -21.11 9.26
C ASP A 272 -4.36 -21.20 8.56
N LYS A 273 -5.38 -21.70 9.25
CA LYS A 273 -6.69 -21.99 8.67
C LYS A 273 -7.84 -21.66 9.62
N CYS A 274 -8.97 -21.30 9.04
CA CYS A 274 -10.25 -21.25 9.74
C CYS A 274 -11.41 -21.52 8.76
N ASP A 275 -12.53 -22.02 9.27
CA ASP A 275 -13.73 -22.21 8.46
C ASP A 275 -14.36 -20.87 8.11
N VAL A 276 -14.42 -19.95 9.06
CA VAL A 276 -15.01 -18.63 8.89
C VAL A 276 -14.14 -17.56 9.52
N LEU A 277 -13.71 -16.59 8.71
CA LEU A 277 -13.08 -15.36 9.16
C LEU A 277 -14.12 -14.24 9.21
N VAL A 278 -14.40 -13.75 10.42
CA VAL A 278 -15.31 -12.61 10.61
C VAL A 278 -14.45 -11.34 10.78
N VAL A 279 -14.60 -10.41 9.84
CA VAL A 279 -13.91 -9.13 9.83
C VAL A 279 -14.87 -8.07 10.33
N ASP A 280 -14.51 -7.40 11.43
CA ASP A 280 -15.36 -6.38 12.05
C ASP A 280 -15.58 -5.17 11.11
N LYS A 281 -14.51 -4.63 10.53
CA LYS A 281 -14.59 -3.49 9.61
C LYS A 281 -13.58 -3.60 8.48
N ILE A 282 -14.01 -3.15 7.29
CA ILE A 282 -13.11 -2.88 6.17
C ILE A 282 -13.09 -1.39 5.86
N GLY A 283 -12.04 -0.93 5.17
CA GLY A 283 -11.94 0.47 4.71
C GLY A 283 -10.64 0.76 3.98
N LYS A 284 -10.68 1.76 3.13
CA LYS A 284 -9.50 2.25 2.38
C LYS A 284 -8.38 2.76 3.30
N ASN A 285 -8.73 3.21 4.49
CA ASN A 285 -7.80 3.62 5.54
C ASN A 285 -7.06 2.43 6.17
N ILE A 286 -7.63 1.22 6.13
CA ILE A 286 -7.00 -0.02 6.59
C ILE A 286 -6.10 -0.59 5.50
N SER A 287 -6.64 -0.81 4.30
CA SER A 287 -5.91 -1.32 3.15
C SER A 287 -6.50 -0.81 1.85
N GLY A 288 -5.69 -0.72 0.80
CA GLY A 288 -6.15 -0.32 -0.54
C GLY A 288 -7.32 -1.14 -1.07
N ASP A 289 -7.41 -2.40 -0.68
CA ASP A 289 -8.46 -3.35 -1.05
C ASP A 289 -9.47 -3.59 0.09
N GLY A 290 -9.59 -2.65 1.01
CA GLY A 290 -10.53 -2.66 2.13
C GLY A 290 -10.04 -3.44 3.36
N MET A 291 -9.43 -4.60 3.15
CA MET A 291 -8.73 -5.42 4.14
C MET A 291 -7.40 -5.90 3.57
N ASP A 292 -6.38 -6.08 4.40
CA ASP A 292 -5.07 -6.51 3.90
C ASP A 292 -5.13 -8.02 3.54
N PRO A 293 -4.87 -8.38 2.27
CA PRO A 293 -4.89 -9.76 1.84
C PRO A 293 -3.76 -10.60 2.47
N ASN A 294 -2.66 -9.98 2.90
CA ASN A 294 -1.59 -10.68 3.62
C ASN A 294 -2.04 -11.14 5.03
N VAL A 295 -3.13 -10.57 5.55
CA VAL A 295 -3.77 -10.99 6.80
C VAL A 295 -4.96 -11.90 6.51
N SER A 296 -5.88 -11.44 5.66
CA SER A 296 -7.17 -12.10 5.41
C SER A 296 -7.10 -13.29 4.44
N GLY A 297 -6.00 -13.46 3.70
CA GLY A 297 -5.88 -14.47 2.65
C GLY A 297 -6.71 -14.18 1.38
N ARG A 298 -7.43 -13.05 1.35
CA ARG A 298 -8.33 -12.70 0.24
C ARG A 298 -7.64 -11.76 -0.75
N PHE A 299 -6.92 -12.35 -1.69
CA PHE A 299 -6.22 -11.60 -2.73
C PHE A 299 -7.13 -11.24 -3.89
N VAL A 300 -6.93 -10.05 -4.43
CA VAL A 300 -7.58 -9.57 -5.66
C VAL A 300 -7.34 -10.53 -6.81
N GLN A 301 -6.16 -11.13 -6.85
CA GLN A 301 -5.74 -12.06 -7.89
C GLN A 301 -5.12 -13.34 -7.30
N PRO A 302 -5.94 -14.25 -6.79
CA PRO A 302 -5.47 -15.47 -6.14
C PRO A 302 -4.65 -16.38 -7.04
N LYS A 303 -4.75 -16.22 -8.37
CA LYS A 303 -3.91 -16.93 -9.33
C LYS A 303 -2.43 -16.54 -9.24
N TYR A 304 -2.14 -15.31 -8.83
CA TYR A 304 -0.79 -14.73 -8.83
C TYR A 304 -0.28 -14.38 -7.42
N CYS A 305 -1.13 -14.47 -6.42
CA CYS A 305 -0.82 -14.10 -5.05
C CYS A 305 -1.35 -15.13 -4.07
N SER A 306 -0.56 -15.39 -3.03
CA SER A 306 -0.94 -16.24 -1.92
C SER A 306 -0.37 -15.72 -0.61
N GLY A 307 -0.89 -16.17 0.51
CA GLY A 307 -0.49 -15.79 1.87
C GLY A 307 -1.71 -15.46 2.73
N GLY A 308 -1.48 -14.99 3.96
CA GLY A 308 -2.53 -14.78 4.94
C GLY A 308 -3.17 -16.08 5.41
N ILE A 309 -4.28 -15.96 6.15
CA ILE A 309 -5.02 -17.13 6.64
C ILE A 309 -5.81 -17.80 5.51
N GLU A 310 -5.84 -19.13 5.50
CA GLU A 310 -6.74 -19.90 4.63
C GLU A 310 -8.14 -19.97 5.28
N ALA A 311 -9.02 -19.04 4.89
CA ALA A 311 -10.41 -19.01 5.36
C ALA A 311 -11.33 -19.57 4.29
N GLU A 312 -12.17 -20.58 4.67
CA GLU A 312 -13.17 -21.12 3.74
C GLU A 312 -14.19 -20.03 3.36
N LYS A 313 -14.61 -19.23 4.35
CA LYS A 313 -15.52 -18.10 4.13
C LYS A 313 -15.04 -16.86 4.87
N VAL A 314 -15.26 -15.70 4.26
CA VAL A 314 -15.03 -14.39 4.87
C VAL A 314 -16.35 -13.65 4.98
N VAL A 315 -16.54 -13.07 6.13
CA VAL A 315 -17.73 -12.32 6.51
C VAL A 315 -17.29 -10.93 6.95
N ILE A 316 -17.96 -9.87 6.47
CA ILE A 316 -17.64 -8.50 6.81
C ILE A 316 -18.84 -7.86 7.52
N LEU A 317 -18.62 -7.32 8.74
CA LEU A 317 -19.70 -6.78 9.54
C LEU A 317 -19.99 -5.30 9.25
N ASP A 318 -18.97 -4.48 9.01
CA ASP A 318 -19.17 -3.04 8.88
C ASP A 318 -18.10 -2.37 7.98
N LEU A 319 -18.32 -1.10 7.70
CA LEU A 319 -17.42 -0.20 6.96
C LEU A 319 -16.91 0.89 7.91
N THR A 320 -15.61 1.22 7.82
CA THR A 320 -15.07 2.34 8.57
C THR A 320 -15.68 3.66 8.10
N ASP A 321 -15.82 4.63 9.00
CA ASP A 321 -16.36 5.95 8.66
C ASP A 321 -15.35 6.77 7.83
N GLU A 322 -14.05 6.56 8.10
CA GLU A 322 -12.92 7.21 7.42
C GLU A 322 -12.80 6.87 5.94
N THR A 323 -13.42 5.77 5.49
CA THR A 323 -13.47 5.43 4.06
C THR A 323 -14.54 6.21 3.28
N HIS A 324 -15.37 7.03 3.98
CA HIS A 324 -16.41 7.90 3.39
C HIS A 324 -17.41 7.18 2.47
N GLY A 325 -17.67 5.89 2.75
CA GLY A 325 -18.58 5.06 1.98
C GLY A 325 -17.93 4.29 0.81
N ASN A 326 -16.61 4.39 0.63
CA ASN A 326 -15.91 3.55 -0.34
C ASN A 326 -15.72 2.13 0.20
N ALA A 327 -16.50 1.20 -0.31
CA ALA A 327 -16.52 -0.21 0.09
C ALA A 327 -15.72 -1.12 -0.85
N GLN A 328 -14.65 -0.61 -1.47
CA GLN A 328 -13.76 -1.47 -2.27
C GLN A 328 -13.26 -2.64 -1.42
N GLY A 329 -13.29 -3.84 -2.00
CA GLY A 329 -12.93 -5.09 -1.32
C GLY A 329 -14.11 -5.83 -0.71
N ILE A 330 -15.31 -5.22 -0.65
CA ILE A 330 -16.52 -5.92 -0.17
C ILE A 330 -16.77 -7.22 -0.93
N GLY A 331 -16.46 -7.27 -2.22
CA GLY A 331 -16.65 -8.44 -3.09
C GLY A 331 -15.68 -9.60 -2.83
N LEU A 332 -14.72 -9.44 -1.92
CA LEU A 332 -13.84 -10.52 -1.46
C LEU A 332 -14.47 -11.37 -0.33
N ALA A 333 -15.61 -10.94 0.19
CA ALA A 333 -16.39 -11.68 1.18
C ALA A 333 -17.55 -12.46 0.55
N GLU A 334 -17.99 -13.51 1.23
CA GLU A 334 -19.19 -14.27 0.86
C GLU A 334 -20.46 -13.64 1.43
N VAL A 335 -20.38 -13.04 2.63
CA VAL A 335 -21.53 -12.48 3.34
C VAL A 335 -21.20 -11.15 3.99
N THR A 336 -22.19 -10.26 4.05
CA THR A 336 -22.08 -8.96 4.74
C THR A 336 -23.38 -8.59 5.44
N THR A 337 -23.38 -7.49 6.18
CA THR A 337 -24.54 -6.97 6.89
C THR A 337 -25.28 -5.89 6.11
N ARG A 338 -26.57 -5.72 6.40
CA ARG A 338 -27.38 -4.59 5.96
C ARG A 338 -26.78 -3.26 6.43
N ARG A 339 -26.17 -3.24 7.62
CA ARG A 339 -25.48 -2.07 8.18
C ARG A 339 -24.36 -1.58 7.26
N LEU A 340 -23.47 -2.48 6.83
CA LEU A 340 -22.41 -2.14 5.89
C LEU A 340 -22.97 -1.66 4.56
N PHE A 341 -23.92 -2.42 3.99
CA PHE A 341 -24.53 -2.09 2.71
C PHE A 341 -25.16 -0.71 2.70
N ASN A 342 -25.82 -0.30 3.78
CA ASN A 342 -26.42 1.02 3.90
C ASN A 342 -25.37 2.17 4.01
N LYS A 343 -24.15 1.88 4.50
CA LYS A 343 -23.04 2.84 4.51
C LYS A 343 -22.34 2.97 3.16
N MET A 344 -22.46 1.96 2.30
CA MET A 344 -21.80 1.95 0.99
C MET A 344 -22.37 3.03 0.07
N LYS A 345 -21.48 3.80 -0.56
CA LYS A 345 -21.81 4.78 -1.59
C LYS A 345 -21.24 4.33 -2.93
N LEU A 346 -22.12 4.13 -3.91
CA LEU A 346 -21.72 3.63 -5.22
C LEU A 346 -20.82 4.62 -5.95
N GLU A 347 -21.12 5.92 -5.83
CA GLU A 347 -20.34 7.00 -6.39
C GLU A 347 -18.91 7.11 -5.84
N MET A 348 -18.67 6.57 -4.64
CA MET A 348 -17.33 6.49 -4.05
C MET A 348 -16.62 5.16 -4.35
N THR A 349 -17.39 4.08 -4.52
CA THR A 349 -16.88 2.72 -4.66
C THR A 349 -16.56 2.36 -6.11
N TYR A 350 -17.48 2.61 -7.03
CA TYR A 350 -17.40 2.15 -8.42
C TYR A 350 -16.30 2.80 -9.23
N PRO A 351 -16.01 4.10 -9.13
CA PRO A 351 -14.91 4.71 -9.88
C PRO A 351 -13.57 3.99 -9.69
N THR A 352 -13.29 3.55 -8.45
CA THR A 352 -12.05 2.81 -8.17
C THR A 352 -12.00 1.47 -8.91
N GLY A 353 -13.13 0.75 -9.00
CA GLY A 353 -13.21 -0.52 -9.72
C GLY A 353 -13.09 -0.38 -11.22
N VAL A 354 -13.68 0.68 -11.76
CA VAL A 354 -13.58 0.98 -13.20
C VAL A 354 -12.15 1.31 -13.59
N THR A 355 -11.45 2.10 -12.77
CA THR A 355 -10.07 2.51 -13.07
C THR A 355 -9.04 1.40 -12.89
N ASN A 356 -9.23 0.51 -11.91
CA ASN A 356 -8.30 -0.61 -11.68
C ASN A 356 -8.69 -1.90 -12.41
N THR A 357 -9.86 -1.91 -13.08
CA THR A 357 -10.42 -3.06 -13.83
C THR A 357 -10.78 -4.29 -12.99
N PHE A 358 -10.64 -4.24 -11.67
CA PHE A 358 -10.96 -5.36 -10.76
C PHE A 358 -12.40 -5.27 -10.26
N LEU A 359 -13.35 -5.43 -11.17
CA LEU A 359 -14.78 -5.25 -10.89
C LEU A 359 -15.32 -6.22 -9.81
N HIS A 360 -14.68 -7.37 -9.62
CA HIS A 360 -15.09 -8.33 -8.60
C HIS A 360 -14.93 -7.82 -7.16
N LEU A 361 -14.05 -6.82 -6.94
CA LEU A 361 -13.90 -6.18 -5.63
C LEU A 361 -15.15 -5.41 -5.18
N MET A 362 -16.03 -5.04 -6.12
CA MET A 362 -17.26 -4.30 -5.88
C MET A 362 -18.51 -5.18 -5.96
N LYS A 363 -18.37 -6.49 -6.16
CA LYS A 363 -19.51 -7.39 -6.08
C LYS A 363 -20.14 -7.30 -4.70
N ILE A 364 -21.46 -7.21 -4.66
CA ILE A 364 -22.20 -7.19 -3.40
C ILE A 364 -22.37 -8.63 -2.95
N PRO A 365 -21.80 -9.04 -1.80
CA PRO A 365 -22.02 -10.37 -1.23
C PRO A 365 -23.44 -10.54 -0.72
N MET A 366 -23.80 -11.72 -0.22
CA MET A 366 -25.07 -11.95 0.39
C MET A 366 -25.28 -11.02 1.59
N ILE A 367 -26.36 -10.26 1.60
CA ILE A 367 -26.66 -9.27 2.65
C ILE A 367 -27.57 -9.92 3.71
N MET A 368 -27.15 -9.83 4.97
CA MET A 368 -27.93 -10.28 6.13
C MET A 368 -28.30 -9.09 7.02
N ASP A 369 -29.49 -9.11 7.62
CA ASP A 369 -30.00 -7.97 8.38
C ASP A 369 -29.26 -7.75 9.69
N ASN A 370 -28.73 -8.81 10.28
CA ASN A 370 -28.01 -8.72 11.55
C ASN A 370 -26.89 -9.77 11.65
N ASP A 371 -26.03 -9.58 12.65
CA ASP A 371 -24.85 -10.42 12.89
C ASP A 371 -25.22 -11.89 13.17
N ARG A 372 -26.39 -12.16 13.74
CA ARG A 372 -26.85 -13.53 14.02
C ARG A 372 -27.18 -14.28 12.72
N CYS A 373 -27.95 -13.66 11.83
CA CYS A 373 -28.27 -14.22 10.52
C CYS A 373 -27.00 -14.48 9.71
N LEU A 374 -26.06 -13.57 9.78
CA LEU A 374 -24.79 -13.65 9.09
C LEU A 374 -23.92 -14.81 9.60
N LEU A 375 -23.79 -14.98 10.91
CA LEU A 375 -23.00 -16.07 11.51
C LEU A 375 -23.60 -17.44 11.19
N TYR A 376 -24.91 -17.55 11.05
CA TYR A 376 -25.59 -18.80 10.71
C TYR A 376 -25.36 -19.21 9.25
N THR A 377 -25.39 -18.24 8.32
CA THR A 377 -25.15 -18.52 6.89
C THR A 377 -23.70 -18.84 6.59
N SER A 378 -22.82 -18.54 7.54
CA SER A 378 -21.44 -19.04 7.55
C SER A 378 -21.50 -20.47 8.09
N PRO A 379 -21.39 -21.54 7.26
CA PRO A 379 -21.63 -22.88 7.76
C PRO A 379 -20.67 -23.20 8.89
N SER A 380 -21.30 -23.69 9.96
CA SER A 380 -20.58 -24.33 11.05
C SER A 380 -19.72 -25.48 10.52
N PRO A 381 -18.53 -25.67 11.07
CA PRO A 381 -17.73 -26.85 10.80
C PRO A 381 -18.55 -28.10 11.12
N ARG A 382 -18.45 -29.07 10.26
CA ARG A 382 -19.07 -30.39 10.43
C ARG A 382 -18.29 -31.20 11.45
#